data_e186dc9ca223f8f816a9fd974ff29b1d
#
_entry.id   e186dc9ca223f8f816a9fd974ff29b1d
#
_cell.length_a   1.000
_cell.length_b   1.000
_cell.length_c   1.000
_cell.angle_alpha   90.00
_cell.angle_beta   90.00
_cell.angle_gamma   90.00
#
_symmetry.space_group_name_H-M   'P 1'
#
loop_
_entity.id
_entity.type
_entity.pdbx_description
1 polymer ?
#
loop_
_entity_poly.entity_id
_entity_poly.type
_entity_poly.pdbx_seq_one_letter_code
_entity_poly.pdbx_strand_id
1 'polypeptide(L)'
;MGHVKNYDIRVMMIVFGMVSAIGFIADILLRLSFFSGSDNRDRSPLFLILGIAAAIISPIVAMLVQAAISRQREYLADATGAMTTRDAEGLATALEKIGQVGSTMQRQNSSTAHLFFANPLKGGLANAFSTHPPIEERVARLRSIGKSM
;
A
#
# COMPACT_ATOMS: atom_id res chain seq x y z
N MET A 1 -2.97 -19.35 3.19
CA MET A 1 -1.80 -20.18 2.78
C MET A 1 -0.87 -19.42 1.81
N GLY A 2 -1.36 -18.69 0.78
CA GLY A 2 -0.51 -17.96 -0.18
C GLY A 2 0.45 -16.97 0.47
N HIS A 3 -0.03 -16.11 1.36
CA HIS A 3 0.79 -15.13 2.09
C HIS A 3 1.94 -15.76 2.90
N VAL A 4 1.69 -16.91 3.52
CA VAL A 4 2.72 -17.64 4.30
C VAL A 4 3.79 -18.19 3.39
N LYS A 5 3.39 -18.82 2.27
CA LYS A 5 4.30 -19.42 1.29
C LYS A 5 5.19 -18.36 0.62
N ASN A 6 4.67 -17.15 0.42
CA ASN A 6 5.37 -16.05 -0.26
C ASN A 6 6.22 -15.19 0.70
N TYR A 7 6.34 -15.56 1.98
CA TYR A 7 7.08 -14.79 3.00
C TYR A 7 6.64 -13.32 3.12
N ASP A 8 5.36 -13.05 2.95
CA ASP A 8 4.81 -11.71 2.85
C ASP A 8 5.17 -10.81 4.04
N ILE A 9 5.18 -11.35 5.27
CA ILE A 9 5.56 -10.60 6.47
C ILE A 9 7.01 -10.12 6.36
N ARG A 10 7.93 -10.99 5.89
CA ARG A 10 9.35 -10.61 5.72
C ARG A 10 9.51 -9.50 4.69
N VAL A 11 8.82 -9.60 3.56
CA VAL A 11 8.85 -8.57 2.52
C VAL A 11 8.35 -7.24 3.08
N MET A 12 7.23 -7.24 3.83
CA MET A 12 6.70 -6.01 4.44
C MET A 12 7.63 -5.41 5.48
N MET A 13 8.28 -6.23 6.30
CA MET A 13 9.27 -5.73 7.27
C MET A 13 10.46 -5.08 6.59
N ILE A 14 10.96 -5.67 5.50
CA ILE A 14 12.06 -5.10 4.71
C ILE A 14 11.63 -3.78 4.08
N VAL A 15 10.46 -3.73 3.44
CA VAL A 15 9.92 -2.51 2.81
C VAL A 15 9.72 -1.41 3.85
N PHE A 16 9.13 -1.74 5.01
CA PHE A 16 8.96 -0.79 6.10
C PHE A 16 10.30 -0.26 6.60
N GLY A 17 11.29 -1.14 6.81
CA GLY A 17 12.64 -0.74 7.21
C GLY A 17 13.32 0.19 6.20
N MET A 18 13.21 -0.12 4.90
CA MET A 18 13.79 0.72 3.84
C MET A 18 13.12 2.10 3.78
N VAL A 19 11.79 2.15 3.82
CA VAL A 19 11.03 3.43 3.80
C VAL A 19 11.36 4.25 5.06
N SER A 20 11.46 3.61 6.22
CA SER A 20 11.84 4.28 7.47
C SER A 20 13.27 4.82 7.43
N ALA A 21 14.22 4.08 6.85
CA ALA A 21 15.60 4.52 6.69
C ALA A 21 15.69 5.74 5.76
N ILE A 22 14.97 5.73 4.64
CA ILE A 22 14.90 6.88 3.72
C ILE A 22 14.31 8.10 4.43
N GLY A 23 13.21 7.91 5.17
CA GLY A 23 12.58 8.98 5.96
C GLY A 23 13.53 9.56 7.02
N PHE A 24 14.28 8.70 7.72
CA PHE A 24 15.24 9.11 8.72
C PHE A 24 16.41 9.91 8.11
N ILE A 25 16.94 9.47 6.98
CA ILE A 25 18.01 10.22 6.25
C ILE A 25 17.48 11.58 5.81
N ALA A 26 16.26 11.65 5.26
CA ALA A 26 15.63 12.89 4.88
C ALA A 26 15.45 13.84 6.08
N ASP A 27 15.01 13.34 7.25
CA ASP A 27 14.89 14.14 8.48
C ASP A 27 16.23 14.68 8.96
N ILE A 28 17.29 13.84 8.93
CA ILE A 28 18.65 14.29 9.28
C ILE A 28 19.11 15.40 8.33
N LEU A 29 18.94 15.23 7.02
CA LEU A 29 19.34 16.23 6.03
C LEU A 29 18.58 17.54 6.22
N LEU A 30 17.29 17.48 6.52
CA LEU A 30 16.47 18.65 6.84
C LEU A 30 17.00 19.33 8.11
N ARG A 31 17.24 18.58 9.19
CA ARG A 31 17.76 19.13 10.45
C ARG A 31 19.13 19.77 10.25
N LEU A 32 20.05 19.10 9.56
CA LEU A 32 21.36 19.67 9.22
C LEU A 32 21.19 20.95 8.39
N SER A 33 20.27 20.98 7.45
CA SER A 33 19.96 22.16 6.65
C SER A 33 19.43 23.32 7.49
N PHE A 34 18.62 23.04 8.53
CA PHE A 34 18.10 24.08 9.44
C PHE A 34 19.12 24.51 10.52
N PHE A 35 19.87 23.56 11.10
CA PHE A 35 20.77 23.83 12.23
C PHE A 35 22.19 24.26 11.80
N SER A 36 22.66 23.89 10.62
CA SER A 36 23.99 24.28 10.09
C SER A 36 24.09 25.77 9.71
N GLY A 37 23.12 26.59 10.07
CA GLY A 37 22.95 27.94 9.54
C GLY A 37 23.13 29.06 10.55
N SER A 38 24.12 28.99 11.42
CA SER A 38 24.40 30.13 12.31
C SER A 38 25.13 31.29 11.66
N ASP A 39 25.68 31.16 10.45
CA ASP A 39 26.59 32.21 9.93
C ASP A 39 26.50 32.56 8.43
N ASN A 40 25.44 32.17 7.70
CA ASN A 40 25.42 32.52 6.28
C ASN A 40 24.17 33.30 5.86
N ARG A 41 24.41 34.61 5.57
CA ARG A 41 23.47 35.56 4.93
C ARG A 41 23.06 35.21 3.50
N ASP A 42 23.59 34.14 2.89
CA ASP A 42 23.40 33.78 1.48
C ASP A 42 22.56 32.50 1.25
N ARG A 43 21.69 32.14 2.15
CA ARG A 43 20.78 31.03 1.86
C ARG A 43 19.74 31.45 0.83
N SER A 44 19.87 30.92 -0.37
CA SER A 44 18.82 31.03 -1.37
C SER A 44 17.49 30.53 -0.80
N PRO A 45 16.42 31.34 -0.81
CA PRO A 45 15.10 30.92 -0.36
C PRO A 45 14.60 29.65 -1.07
N LEU A 46 15.21 29.33 -2.20
CA LEU A 46 14.95 28.13 -2.98
C LEU A 46 15.21 26.84 -2.19
N PHE A 47 16.33 26.76 -1.44
CA PHE A 47 16.64 25.57 -0.63
C PHE A 47 15.65 25.36 0.51
N LEU A 48 15.15 26.42 1.12
CA LEU A 48 14.10 26.35 2.13
C LEU A 48 12.80 25.81 1.54
N ILE A 49 12.39 26.34 0.39
CA ILE A 49 11.16 25.91 -0.31
C ILE A 49 11.27 24.44 -0.72
N LEU A 50 12.40 24.02 -1.29
CA LEU A 50 12.66 22.64 -1.67
C LEU A 50 12.63 21.69 -0.45
N GLY A 51 13.22 22.11 0.68
CA GLY A 51 13.21 21.32 1.92
C GLY A 51 11.79 21.13 2.47
N ILE A 52 10.98 22.18 2.50
CA ILE A 52 9.58 22.09 2.94
C ILE A 52 8.77 21.22 1.98
N ALA A 53 8.93 21.41 0.67
CA ALA A 53 8.26 20.60 -0.33
C ALA A 53 8.62 19.10 -0.19
N ALA A 54 9.90 18.78 -0.01
CA ALA A 54 10.35 17.41 0.20
C ALA A 54 9.79 16.81 1.49
N ALA A 55 9.72 17.58 2.58
CA ALA A 55 9.16 17.14 3.86
C ALA A 55 7.66 16.77 3.75
N ILE A 56 6.92 17.47 2.91
CA ILE A 56 5.48 17.19 2.67
C ILE A 56 5.29 16.02 1.69
N ILE A 57 6.08 15.97 0.62
CA ILE A 57 5.91 14.98 -0.45
C ILE A 57 6.42 13.58 -0.02
N SER A 58 7.54 13.51 0.72
CA SER A 58 8.16 12.23 1.11
C SER A 58 7.20 11.27 1.82
N PRO A 59 6.42 11.64 2.85
CA PRO A 59 5.50 10.72 3.49
C PRO A 59 4.37 10.26 2.56
N ILE A 60 3.92 11.10 1.64
CA ILE A 60 2.88 10.76 0.66
C ILE A 60 3.41 9.70 -0.30
N VAL A 61 4.61 9.90 -0.84
CA VAL A 61 5.29 8.93 -1.73
C VAL A 61 5.52 7.61 -1.00
N ALA A 62 5.99 7.66 0.25
CA ALA A 62 6.19 6.47 1.07
C ALA A 62 4.91 5.64 1.23
N MET A 63 3.78 6.29 1.56
CA MET A 63 2.48 5.63 1.66
C MET A 63 2.02 5.01 0.33
N LEU A 64 2.20 5.71 -0.79
CA LEU A 64 1.85 5.20 -2.12
C LEU A 64 2.69 3.98 -2.50
N VAL A 65 4.00 4.00 -2.22
CA VAL A 65 4.89 2.86 -2.47
C VAL A 65 4.48 1.65 -1.61
N GLN A 66 4.20 1.86 -0.32
CA GLN A 66 3.74 0.78 0.56
C GLN A 66 2.41 0.19 0.08
N ALA A 67 1.45 1.03 -0.33
CA ALA A 67 0.18 0.58 -0.86
C ALA A 67 0.34 -0.21 -2.17
N ALA A 68 1.23 0.24 -3.07
CA ALA A 68 1.52 -0.45 -4.32
C ALA A 68 2.12 -1.84 -4.08
N ILE A 69 3.11 -1.96 -3.18
CA ILE A 69 3.74 -3.24 -2.82
C ILE A 69 2.71 -4.17 -2.16
N SER A 70 1.89 -3.65 -1.24
CA SER A 70 0.84 -4.44 -0.60
C SER A 70 -0.14 -5.01 -1.63
N ARG A 71 -0.57 -4.21 -2.61
CA ARG A 71 -1.44 -4.68 -3.70
C ARG A 71 -0.80 -5.78 -4.54
N GLN A 72 0.48 -5.65 -4.89
CA GLN A 72 1.19 -6.69 -5.65
C GLN A 72 1.27 -8.02 -4.88
N ARG A 73 1.41 -7.95 -3.56
CA ARG A 73 1.42 -9.15 -2.71
C ARG A 73 0.06 -9.84 -2.68
N GLU A 74 -1.05 -9.09 -2.68
CA GLU A 74 -2.39 -9.67 -2.78
C GLU A 74 -2.55 -10.43 -4.12
N TYR A 75 -2.11 -9.85 -5.24
CA TYR A 75 -2.15 -10.54 -6.52
C TYR A 75 -1.29 -11.81 -6.55
N LEU A 76 -0.11 -11.77 -5.93
CA LEU A 76 0.76 -12.94 -5.83
C LEU A 76 0.13 -14.03 -4.94
N ALA A 77 -0.51 -13.62 -3.84
CA ALA A 77 -1.22 -14.55 -2.95
C ALA A 77 -2.41 -15.20 -3.64
N ASP A 78 -3.17 -14.44 -4.43
CA ASP A 78 -4.28 -14.94 -5.23
C ASP A 78 -3.80 -15.97 -6.27
N ALA A 79 -2.75 -15.64 -7.03
CA ALA A 79 -2.16 -16.56 -8.01
C ALA A 79 -1.63 -17.83 -7.35
N THR A 80 -0.92 -17.70 -6.22
CA THR A 80 -0.42 -18.85 -5.45
C THR A 80 -1.57 -19.69 -4.89
N GLY A 81 -2.63 -19.05 -4.42
CA GLY A 81 -3.84 -19.71 -3.94
C GLY A 81 -4.50 -20.51 -5.05
N ALA A 82 -4.77 -19.90 -6.20
CA ALA A 82 -5.36 -20.53 -7.37
C ALA A 82 -4.55 -21.73 -7.85
N MET A 83 -3.22 -21.58 -7.98
CA MET A 83 -2.34 -22.68 -8.36
C MET A 83 -2.31 -23.82 -7.33
N THR A 84 -2.37 -23.50 -6.05
CA THR A 84 -2.33 -24.51 -4.98
C THR A 84 -3.60 -25.30 -4.90
N THR A 85 -4.76 -24.65 -5.06
CA THR A 85 -6.08 -25.29 -5.04
C THR A 85 -6.49 -25.89 -6.39
N ARG A 86 -5.86 -25.43 -7.48
CA ARG A 86 -6.27 -25.69 -8.87
C ARG A 86 -7.70 -25.24 -9.16
N ASP A 87 -8.16 -24.24 -8.43
CA ASP A 87 -9.52 -23.70 -8.51
C ASP A 87 -9.50 -22.16 -8.44
N ALA A 88 -9.18 -21.55 -9.57
CA ALA A 88 -9.16 -20.11 -9.70
C ALA A 88 -10.58 -19.50 -9.67
N GLU A 89 -11.57 -20.19 -10.26
CA GLU A 89 -12.96 -19.70 -10.31
C GLU A 89 -13.64 -19.79 -8.94
N GLY A 90 -13.37 -20.84 -8.16
CA GLY A 90 -13.86 -20.94 -6.78
C GLY A 90 -13.34 -19.79 -5.91
N LEU A 91 -12.05 -19.43 -6.05
CA LEU A 91 -11.47 -18.29 -5.34
C LEU A 91 -12.06 -16.96 -5.83
N ALA A 92 -12.26 -16.78 -7.14
CA ALA A 92 -12.89 -15.58 -7.71
C ALA A 92 -14.32 -15.39 -7.18
N THR A 93 -15.12 -16.46 -7.20
CA THR A 93 -16.50 -16.45 -6.68
C THR A 93 -16.56 -16.16 -5.18
N ALA A 94 -15.61 -16.67 -4.41
CA ALA A 94 -15.52 -16.37 -2.98
C ALA A 94 -15.24 -14.88 -2.74
N LEU A 95 -14.31 -14.29 -3.51
CA LEU A 95 -14.03 -12.86 -3.44
C LEU A 95 -15.23 -11.99 -3.82
N GLU A 96 -15.98 -12.37 -4.88
CA GLU A 96 -17.21 -11.67 -5.26
C GLU A 96 -18.24 -11.67 -4.13
N LYS A 97 -18.48 -12.82 -3.50
CA LYS A 97 -19.38 -12.93 -2.35
C LYS A 97 -18.95 -12.06 -1.18
N ILE A 98 -17.65 -12.04 -0.85
CA ILE A 98 -17.11 -11.16 0.20
C ILE A 98 -17.31 -9.69 -0.16
N GLY A 99 -17.08 -9.31 -1.42
CA GLY A 99 -17.30 -7.95 -1.90
C GLY A 99 -18.76 -7.49 -1.80
N GLN A 100 -19.69 -8.37 -2.08
CA GLN A 100 -21.13 -8.09 -1.99
C GLN A 100 -21.61 -7.98 -0.54
N VAL A 101 -21.19 -8.91 0.33
CA VAL A 101 -21.62 -8.97 1.74
C VAL A 101 -20.84 -7.99 2.61
N GLY A 102 -19.54 -7.82 2.36
CA GLY A 102 -18.67 -6.94 3.14
C GLY A 102 -18.95 -5.45 3.00
N SER A 103 -19.68 -5.04 1.94
CA SER A 103 -20.05 -3.63 1.71
C SER A 103 -21.22 -3.13 2.57
N THR A 104 -21.91 -4.00 3.30
CA THR A 104 -23.12 -3.70 4.08
C THR A 104 -22.86 -3.56 5.59
N MET A 105 -21.73 -2.98 5.98
CA MET A 105 -21.51 -2.71 7.41
C MET A 105 -22.37 -1.55 7.91
N GLN A 106 -23.14 -1.78 8.97
CA GLN A 106 -24.02 -0.78 9.60
C GLN A 106 -23.25 0.35 10.33
N ARG A 107 -21.99 0.12 10.70
CA ARG A 107 -21.12 1.13 11.32
C ARG A 107 -19.74 1.08 10.66
N GLN A 108 -19.45 2.09 9.87
CA GLN A 108 -18.15 2.28 9.23
C GLN A 108 -17.34 3.30 10.02
N ASN A 109 -16.10 2.94 10.39
CA ASN A 109 -15.16 3.84 11.04
C ASN A 109 -13.85 3.86 10.24
N SER A 110 -13.38 5.05 9.86
CA SER A 110 -12.13 5.24 9.12
C SER A 110 -10.92 4.67 9.84
N SER A 111 -10.91 4.72 11.19
CA SER A 111 -9.80 4.22 12.01
C SER A 111 -9.64 2.69 11.94
N THR A 112 -10.70 1.95 11.63
CA THR A 112 -10.70 0.48 11.54
C THR A 112 -10.80 -0.03 10.10
N ALA A 113 -10.95 0.86 9.11
CA ALA A 113 -11.15 0.49 7.71
C ALA A 113 -10.01 -0.40 7.16
N HIS A 114 -8.77 -0.20 7.64
CA HIS A 114 -7.60 -0.98 7.23
C HIS A 114 -7.61 -2.44 7.73
N LEU A 115 -8.45 -2.78 8.72
CA LEU A 115 -8.60 -4.14 9.25
C LEU A 115 -9.54 -5.00 8.40
N PHE A 116 -10.32 -4.38 7.50
CA PHE A 116 -11.29 -5.09 6.69
C PHE A 116 -10.68 -5.55 5.37
N PHE A 117 -10.97 -6.79 5.01
CA PHE A 117 -10.55 -7.40 3.75
C PHE A 117 -11.12 -6.70 2.51
N ALA A 118 -12.35 -6.19 2.63
CA ALA A 118 -12.99 -5.32 1.65
C ALA A 118 -13.09 -3.91 2.23
N ASN A 119 -12.59 -2.89 1.52
CA ASN A 119 -12.64 -1.50 1.99
C ASN A 119 -14.10 -1.03 2.14
N PRO A 120 -14.58 -0.73 3.36
CA PRO A 120 -15.95 -0.29 3.58
C PRO A 120 -16.19 1.17 3.16
N LEU A 121 -15.11 1.93 2.87
CA LEU A 121 -15.17 3.35 2.51
C LEU A 121 -15.14 3.49 0.99
N LYS A 122 -16.16 4.08 0.40
CA LYS A 122 -16.22 4.40 -1.04
C LYS A 122 -15.69 5.81 -1.28
N GLY A 123 -14.64 5.95 -2.11
CA GLY A 123 -14.12 7.25 -2.54
C GLY A 123 -12.82 7.14 -3.35
N GLY A 124 -12.67 7.95 -4.41
CA GLY A 124 -11.59 7.83 -5.38
C GLY A 124 -10.18 7.99 -4.80
N LEU A 125 -9.94 8.97 -3.92
CA LEU A 125 -8.64 9.16 -3.27
C LEU A 125 -8.34 8.07 -2.23
N ALA A 126 -9.36 7.54 -1.53
CA ALA A 126 -9.20 6.45 -0.58
C ALA A 126 -8.66 5.17 -1.26
N ASN A 127 -8.97 4.95 -2.53
CA ASN A 127 -8.47 3.79 -3.28
C ASN A 127 -6.97 3.88 -3.60
N ALA A 128 -6.42 5.07 -3.79
CA ALA A 128 -4.97 5.24 -4.03
C ALA A 128 -4.13 4.83 -2.81
N PHE A 129 -4.63 5.11 -1.61
CA PHE A 129 -3.98 4.77 -0.34
C PHE A 129 -4.45 3.43 0.25
N SER A 130 -5.36 2.73 -0.43
CA SER A 130 -5.78 1.40 -0.01
C SER A 130 -4.65 0.40 -0.15
N THR A 131 -4.39 -0.36 0.90
CA THR A 131 -3.41 -1.46 0.91
C THR A 131 -3.94 -2.72 0.21
N HIS A 132 -5.25 -2.80 -0.01
CA HIS A 132 -5.89 -3.89 -0.75
C HIS A 132 -6.34 -3.40 -2.13
N PRO A 133 -6.12 -4.18 -3.21
CA PRO A 133 -6.65 -3.85 -4.52
C PRO A 133 -8.17 -4.01 -4.56
N PRO A 134 -8.85 -3.36 -5.52
CA PRO A 134 -10.27 -3.58 -5.74
C PRO A 134 -10.59 -5.06 -5.99
N ILE A 135 -11.68 -5.54 -5.42
CA ILE A 135 -12.09 -6.95 -5.54
C ILE A 135 -12.36 -7.31 -7.00
N GLU A 136 -12.95 -6.39 -7.74
CA GLU A 136 -13.25 -6.57 -9.17
C GLU A 136 -11.98 -6.86 -9.99
N GLU A 137 -10.88 -6.17 -9.66
CA GLU A 137 -9.60 -6.37 -10.35
C GLU A 137 -8.97 -7.72 -9.97
N ARG A 138 -9.06 -8.13 -8.71
CA ARG A 138 -8.58 -9.44 -8.25
C ARG A 138 -9.35 -10.57 -8.92
N VAL A 139 -10.67 -10.47 -8.98
CA VAL A 139 -11.55 -11.44 -9.66
C VAL A 139 -11.20 -11.54 -11.16
N ALA A 140 -11.05 -10.40 -11.85
CA ALA A 140 -10.68 -10.40 -13.27
C ALA A 140 -9.35 -11.11 -13.52
N ARG A 141 -8.33 -10.86 -12.67
CA ARG A 141 -7.02 -11.52 -12.76
C ARG A 141 -7.11 -13.03 -12.50
N LEU A 142 -7.86 -13.45 -11.46
CA LEU A 142 -8.06 -14.86 -11.17
C LEU A 142 -8.73 -15.61 -12.33
N ARG A 143 -9.76 -15.03 -12.93
CA ARG A 143 -10.41 -15.61 -14.11
C ARG A 143 -9.49 -15.68 -15.33
N SER A 144 -8.58 -14.73 -15.50
CA SER A 144 -7.58 -14.81 -16.57
C SER A 144 -6.58 -15.95 -16.34
N ILE A 145 -6.15 -16.16 -15.10
CA ILE A 145 -5.28 -17.29 -14.71
C ILE A 145 -6.01 -18.63 -14.96
N GLY A 146 -7.29 -18.73 -14.56
CA GLY A 146 -8.10 -19.93 -14.75
C GLY A 146 -8.25 -20.34 -16.22
N LYS A 147 -8.23 -19.38 -17.16
CA LYS A 147 -8.29 -19.68 -18.60
C LYS A 147 -6.96 -20.21 -19.17
N SER A 148 -5.85 -19.98 -18.47
CA SER A 148 -4.50 -20.39 -18.89
C SER A 148 -4.01 -21.68 -18.21
N MET A 149 -4.74 -22.19 -17.24
CA MET A 149 -4.49 -23.46 -16.54
C MET A 149 -5.19 -24.63 -17.21
#